data_3382e3215ee39b091a268a19b7b18ef0
#
_entry.id   3382e3215ee39b091a268a19b7b18ef0
#
_cell.length_a   1.000
_cell.length_b   1.000
_cell.length_c   1.000
_cell.angle_alpha   90.00
_cell.angle_beta   90.00
_cell.angle_gamma   90.00
#
_symmetry.space_group_name_H-M   'P 1'
#
loop_
_entity.id
_entity.type
_entity.pdbx_description
1 polymer ?
#
loop_
_entity_poly.entity_id
_entity_poly.type
_entity_poly.pdbx_seq_one_letter_code
_entity_poly.pdbx_strand_id
1 'polypeptide(L)'
;QRQLANQTLNLPLLAQWLPRVLTPDDYAQFANWQQLQADGNEAEIARQLRILRRHVLAHIIARDINRQSPLAEVTRTITQFADFAINTALDYAHAHYQALYGTPIGRHTGAEQHLTVIAMGKAGGYELNVSSDLDLIFTYPESGDTNGKRERSNQEFFTKVGQKLIALLGDITADGQVFRVDMRLRPDGDSGA
;
A
#
# COMPACT_ATOMS: atom_id res chain seq x y z
N GLN A 1 16.35 -25.58 -3.59
CA GLN A 1 15.26 -25.85 -4.57
C GLN A 1 13.86 -25.48 -4.05
N ARG A 2 13.55 -25.58 -2.73
CA ARG A 2 12.25 -25.15 -2.17
C ARG A 2 12.03 -23.63 -2.14
N GLN A 3 13.10 -22.83 -2.05
CA GLN A 3 12.99 -21.34 -2.06
C GLN A 3 12.65 -20.76 -3.44
N LEU A 4 13.00 -21.44 -4.53
CA LEU A 4 12.69 -21.01 -5.90
C LEU A 4 11.23 -21.32 -6.29
N ALA A 5 10.61 -22.34 -5.71
CA ALA A 5 9.23 -22.73 -6.03
C ALA A 5 8.17 -21.69 -5.60
N ASN A 6 8.46 -20.87 -4.56
CA ASN A 6 7.55 -19.83 -4.08
C ASN A 6 7.64 -18.50 -4.86
N GLN A 7 8.54 -18.40 -5.83
CA GLN A 7 8.76 -17.17 -6.62
C GLN A 7 8.22 -17.25 -8.04
N THR A 8 7.45 -18.28 -8.37
CA THR A 8 7.01 -18.53 -9.74
C THR A 8 5.92 -17.52 -10.14
N LEU A 9 6.14 -16.81 -11.24
CA LEU A 9 5.12 -16.01 -11.88
C LEU A 9 3.98 -16.90 -12.39
N ASN A 10 2.75 -16.47 -12.24
CA ASN A 10 1.61 -17.11 -12.88
C ASN A 10 1.63 -16.78 -14.38
N LEU A 11 2.25 -17.66 -15.18
CA LEU A 11 2.40 -17.46 -16.62
C LEU A 11 1.07 -17.37 -17.37
N PRO A 12 0.04 -18.18 -17.09
CA PRO A 12 -1.29 -17.99 -17.66
C PRO A 12 -1.88 -16.59 -17.40
N LEU A 13 -1.77 -16.08 -16.19
CA LEU A 13 -2.23 -14.73 -15.85
C LEU A 13 -1.43 -13.65 -16.60
N LEU A 14 -0.11 -13.78 -16.67
CA LEU A 14 0.72 -12.86 -17.44
C LEU A 14 0.38 -12.90 -18.93
N ALA A 15 0.15 -14.07 -19.52
CA ALA A 15 -0.26 -14.20 -20.90
C ALA A 15 -1.59 -13.49 -21.19
N GLN A 16 -2.51 -13.49 -20.22
CA GLN A 16 -3.77 -12.75 -20.29
C GLN A 16 -3.55 -11.22 -20.17
N TRP A 17 -2.60 -10.79 -19.36
CA TRP A 17 -2.32 -9.37 -19.12
C TRP A 17 -1.49 -8.72 -20.22
N LEU A 18 -0.52 -9.42 -20.80
CA LEU A 18 0.45 -8.87 -21.77
C LEU A 18 -0.15 -8.11 -22.95
N PRO A 19 -1.29 -8.52 -23.54
CA PRO A 19 -1.85 -7.81 -24.71
C PRO A 19 -2.43 -6.43 -24.39
N ARG A 20 -2.63 -6.05 -23.13
CA ARG A 20 -3.37 -4.84 -22.76
C ARG A 20 -2.72 -4.09 -21.59
N VAL A 21 -3.15 -2.85 -21.38
CA VAL A 21 -2.80 -2.05 -20.20
C VAL A 21 -3.50 -2.61 -18.96
N LEU A 22 -2.82 -2.64 -17.83
CA LEU A 22 -3.42 -3.00 -16.54
C LEU A 22 -4.27 -1.85 -16.00
N THR A 23 -5.30 -2.23 -15.27
CA THR A 23 -6.22 -1.33 -14.59
C THR A 23 -6.28 -1.64 -13.10
N PRO A 24 -6.81 -0.75 -12.26
CA PRO A 24 -7.03 -1.04 -10.83
C PRO A 24 -7.85 -2.31 -10.57
N ASP A 25 -8.79 -2.66 -11.47
CA ASP A 25 -9.59 -3.88 -11.35
C ASP A 25 -8.73 -5.15 -11.44
N ASP A 26 -7.65 -5.14 -12.23
CA ASP A 26 -6.73 -6.26 -12.30
C ASP A 26 -6.04 -6.52 -10.97
N TYR A 27 -5.74 -5.47 -10.22
CA TYR A 27 -5.16 -5.58 -8.88
C TYR A 27 -6.19 -6.05 -7.85
N ALA A 28 -7.41 -5.51 -7.94
CA ALA A 28 -8.51 -5.88 -7.05
C ALA A 28 -8.91 -7.36 -7.22
N GLN A 29 -8.86 -7.90 -8.43
CA GLN A 29 -9.21 -9.29 -8.74
C GLN A 29 -8.06 -10.28 -8.50
N PHE A 30 -6.85 -9.81 -8.20
CA PHE A 30 -5.67 -10.66 -8.04
C PHE A 30 -5.77 -11.62 -6.85
N ALA A 31 -6.40 -11.18 -5.77
CA ALA A 31 -6.65 -11.97 -4.57
C ALA A 31 -8.00 -11.60 -3.95
N ASN A 32 -8.51 -12.40 -3.04
CA ASN A 32 -9.70 -12.03 -2.27
C ASN A 32 -9.31 -11.12 -1.09
N TRP A 33 -9.01 -9.85 -1.40
CA TRP A 33 -8.54 -8.88 -0.43
C TRP A 33 -9.51 -8.66 0.73
N GLN A 34 -10.82 -8.63 0.44
CA GLN A 34 -11.86 -8.45 1.46
C GLN A 34 -11.83 -9.59 2.48
N GLN A 35 -11.70 -10.84 2.03
CA GLN A 35 -11.61 -11.99 2.92
C GLN A 35 -10.33 -11.95 3.75
N LEU A 36 -9.19 -11.62 3.13
CA LEU A 36 -7.90 -11.51 3.83
C LEU A 36 -7.92 -10.43 4.92
N GLN A 37 -8.57 -9.30 4.65
CA GLN A 37 -8.78 -8.24 5.63
C GLN A 37 -9.70 -8.68 6.76
N ALA A 38 -10.82 -9.31 6.44
CA ALA A 38 -11.79 -9.81 7.42
C ALA A 38 -11.19 -10.90 8.33
N ASP A 39 -10.33 -11.76 7.80
CA ASP A 39 -9.62 -12.79 8.55
C ASP A 39 -8.47 -12.23 9.41
N GLY A 40 -8.12 -10.95 9.24
CA GLY A 40 -6.99 -10.31 9.91
C GLY A 40 -5.64 -10.94 9.52
N ASN A 41 -5.54 -11.53 8.34
CA ASN A 41 -4.36 -12.28 7.89
C ASN A 41 -3.29 -11.36 7.30
N GLU A 42 -2.60 -10.62 8.19
CA GLU A 42 -1.55 -9.67 7.83
C GLU A 42 -0.46 -10.28 6.97
N ALA A 43 0.02 -11.45 7.34
CA ALA A 43 1.12 -12.13 6.65
C ALA A 43 0.74 -12.46 5.19
N GLU A 44 -0.50 -12.89 4.96
CA GLU A 44 -0.95 -13.22 3.61
C GLU A 44 -1.25 -11.97 2.79
N ILE A 45 -1.80 -10.90 3.39
CA ILE A 45 -1.96 -9.60 2.71
C ILE A 45 -0.58 -9.10 2.24
N ALA A 46 0.39 -9.07 3.14
CA ALA A 46 1.76 -8.65 2.84
C ALA A 46 2.38 -9.51 1.73
N ARG A 47 2.15 -10.81 1.75
CA ARG A 47 2.64 -11.75 0.75
C ARG A 47 1.98 -11.51 -0.61
N GLN A 48 0.66 -11.39 -0.65
CA GLN A 48 -0.09 -11.18 -1.91
C GLN A 48 0.26 -9.84 -2.58
N LEU A 49 0.47 -8.76 -1.82
CA LEU A 49 0.95 -7.49 -2.37
C LEU A 49 2.31 -7.64 -3.05
N ARG A 50 3.25 -8.42 -2.47
CA ARG A 50 4.57 -8.68 -3.06
C ARG A 50 4.48 -9.55 -4.32
N ILE A 51 3.62 -10.54 -4.31
CA ILE A 51 3.38 -11.39 -5.48
C ILE A 51 2.75 -10.57 -6.61
N LEU A 52 1.74 -9.75 -6.30
CA LEU A 52 1.11 -8.84 -7.27
C LEU A 52 2.15 -7.89 -7.86
N ARG A 53 3.00 -7.26 -7.04
CA ARG A 53 4.08 -6.40 -7.53
C ARG A 53 4.96 -7.10 -8.56
N ARG A 54 5.36 -8.34 -8.30
CA ARG A 54 6.18 -9.11 -9.27
C ARG A 54 5.47 -9.31 -10.61
N HIS A 55 4.17 -9.56 -10.59
CA HIS A 55 3.38 -9.72 -11.82
C HIS A 55 3.25 -8.39 -12.58
N VAL A 56 2.97 -7.29 -11.86
CA VAL A 56 2.89 -5.95 -12.44
C VAL A 56 4.23 -5.56 -13.08
N LEU A 57 5.35 -5.76 -12.37
CA LEU A 57 6.67 -5.46 -12.91
C LEU A 57 7.02 -6.35 -14.11
N ALA A 58 6.74 -7.64 -14.07
CA ALA A 58 6.97 -8.55 -15.18
C ALA A 58 6.17 -8.12 -16.42
N HIS A 59 4.91 -7.73 -16.25
CA HIS A 59 4.05 -7.20 -17.31
C HIS A 59 4.66 -5.93 -17.93
N ILE A 60 4.99 -4.93 -17.11
CA ILE A 60 5.54 -3.65 -17.56
C ILE A 60 6.86 -3.87 -18.32
N ILE A 61 7.80 -4.62 -17.72
CA ILE A 61 9.11 -4.89 -18.30
C ILE A 61 8.97 -5.61 -19.66
N ALA A 62 8.11 -6.62 -19.72
CA ALA A 62 7.89 -7.37 -20.97
C ALA A 62 7.32 -6.46 -22.06
N ARG A 63 6.35 -5.60 -21.76
CA ARG A 63 5.77 -4.66 -22.73
C ARG A 63 6.75 -3.58 -23.17
N ASP A 64 7.52 -3.03 -22.22
CA ASP A 64 8.52 -2.00 -22.49
C ASP A 64 9.65 -2.52 -23.39
N ILE A 65 10.24 -3.67 -23.07
CA ILE A 65 11.30 -4.28 -23.90
C ILE A 65 10.79 -4.60 -25.32
N ASN A 66 9.54 -5.00 -25.46
CA ASN A 66 8.93 -5.28 -26.77
C ASN A 66 8.37 -4.01 -27.45
N ARG A 67 8.62 -2.82 -26.90
CA ARG A 67 8.15 -1.52 -27.43
C ARG A 67 6.63 -1.43 -27.57
N GLN A 68 5.90 -2.09 -26.69
CA GLN A 68 4.43 -2.12 -26.64
C GLN A 68 3.86 -1.10 -25.64
N SER A 69 4.70 -0.53 -24.78
CA SER A 69 4.34 0.45 -23.77
C SER A 69 5.08 1.75 -23.96
N PRO A 70 4.43 2.89 -24.13
CA PRO A 70 5.07 4.19 -23.98
C PRO A 70 5.42 4.46 -22.52
N LEU A 71 6.40 5.33 -22.24
CA LEU A 71 6.82 5.68 -20.87
C LEU A 71 5.65 6.09 -19.96
N ALA A 72 4.69 6.84 -20.51
CA ALA A 72 3.51 7.27 -19.76
C ALA A 72 2.62 6.09 -19.28
N GLU A 73 2.58 4.99 -20.03
CA GLU A 73 1.89 3.77 -19.58
C GLU A 73 2.65 3.12 -18.43
N VAL A 74 3.98 3.01 -18.55
CA VAL A 74 4.85 2.42 -17.50
C VAL A 74 4.68 3.15 -16.19
N THR A 75 4.85 4.48 -16.19
CA THR A 75 4.78 5.28 -14.96
C THR A 75 3.38 5.28 -14.36
N ARG A 76 2.34 5.38 -15.20
CA ARG A 76 0.94 5.32 -14.75
C ARG A 76 0.63 3.97 -14.09
N THR A 77 1.01 2.86 -14.71
CA THR A 77 0.72 1.52 -14.19
C THR A 77 1.40 1.29 -12.83
N ILE A 78 2.66 1.74 -12.68
CA ILE A 78 3.38 1.62 -11.39
C ILE A 78 2.71 2.50 -10.33
N THR A 79 2.31 3.74 -10.67
CA THR A 79 1.66 4.64 -9.72
C THR A 79 0.29 4.11 -9.30
N GLN A 80 -0.52 3.62 -10.23
CA GLN A 80 -1.81 2.99 -9.91
C GLN A 80 -1.65 1.75 -9.02
N PHE A 81 -0.60 0.96 -9.25
CA PHE A 81 -0.30 -0.15 -8.35
C PHE A 81 0.14 0.34 -6.96
N ALA A 82 0.90 1.43 -6.87
CA ALA A 82 1.27 2.03 -5.59
C ALA A 82 0.03 2.52 -4.83
N ASP A 83 -0.88 3.23 -5.50
CA ASP A 83 -2.15 3.67 -4.92
C ASP A 83 -2.96 2.49 -4.38
N PHE A 84 -3.07 1.42 -5.17
CA PHE A 84 -3.76 0.20 -4.74
C PHE A 84 -3.11 -0.44 -3.51
N ALA A 85 -1.78 -0.56 -3.49
CA ALA A 85 -1.04 -1.16 -2.39
C ALA A 85 -1.13 -0.32 -1.11
N ILE A 86 -1.05 1.02 -1.22
CA ILE A 86 -1.21 1.96 -0.10
C ILE A 86 -2.60 1.81 0.51
N ASN A 87 -3.66 1.86 -0.32
CA ASN A 87 -5.03 1.76 0.17
C ASN A 87 -5.30 0.40 0.83
N THR A 88 -4.86 -0.71 0.22
CA THR A 88 -5.01 -2.05 0.81
C THR A 88 -4.32 -2.15 2.18
N ALA A 89 -3.10 -1.60 2.31
CA ALA A 89 -2.36 -1.60 3.56
C ALA A 89 -2.99 -0.68 4.61
N LEU A 90 -3.50 0.49 4.19
CA LEU A 90 -4.18 1.46 5.04
C LEU A 90 -5.47 0.89 5.62
N ASP A 91 -6.32 0.32 4.78
CA ASP A 91 -7.61 -0.28 5.19
C ASP A 91 -7.38 -1.39 6.21
N TYR A 92 -6.41 -2.28 5.94
CA TYR A 92 -6.05 -3.32 6.90
C TYR A 92 -5.54 -2.75 8.23
N ALA A 93 -4.59 -1.81 8.19
CA ALA A 93 -4.00 -1.22 9.38
C ALA A 93 -5.05 -0.48 10.22
N HIS A 94 -5.93 0.28 9.58
CA HIS A 94 -7.03 0.99 10.25
C HIS A 94 -7.98 0.01 10.93
N ALA A 95 -8.51 -0.98 10.22
CA ALA A 95 -9.42 -1.98 10.74
C ALA A 95 -8.79 -2.78 11.91
N HIS A 96 -7.51 -3.14 11.77
CA HIS A 96 -6.76 -3.85 12.82
C HIS A 96 -6.72 -3.05 14.14
N TYR A 97 -6.36 -1.77 14.08
CA TYR A 97 -6.28 -0.96 15.29
C TYR A 97 -7.63 -0.48 15.80
N GLN A 98 -8.61 -0.30 14.91
CA GLN A 98 -10.00 -0.03 15.29
C GLN A 98 -10.59 -1.19 16.11
N ALA A 99 -10.31 -2.43 15.74
CA ALA A 99 -10.73 -3.60 16.51
C ALA A 99 -10.09 -3.67 17.90
N LEU A 100 -8.87 -3.14 18.07
CA LEU A 100 -8.13 -3.13 19.34
C LEU A 100 -8.48 -1.97 20.28
N TYR A 101 -8.69 -0.77 19.69
CA TYR A 101 -8.79 0.48 20.46
C TYR A 101 -10.14 1.19 20.30
N GLY A 102 -11.01 0.74 19.39
CA GLY A 102 -12.23 1.42 19.00
C GLY A 102 -12.00 2.43 17.88
N THR A 103 -13.05 3.12 17.50
CA THR A 103 -13.07 4.11 16.42
C THR A 103 -12.44 5.41 16.91
N PRO A 104 -11.49 6.01 16.17
CA PRO A 104 -10.95 7.33 16.50
C PRO A 104 -12.00 8.41 16.23
N ILE A 105 -12.26 9.24 17.23
CA ILE A 105 -13.32 10.26 17.21
C ILE A 105 -12.71 11.64 17.35
N GLY A 106 -13.18 12.59 16.55
CA GLY A 106 -12.78 13.98 16.61
C GLY A 106 -13.33 14.67 17.87
N ARG A 107 -12.47 15.44 18.56
CA ARG A 107 -12.82 16.08 19.85
C ARG A 107 -13.94 17.12 19.70
N HIS A 108 -13.98 17.87 18.60
CA HIS A 108 -14.94 18.97 18.41
C HIS A 108 -16.13 18.52 17.57
N THR A 109 -15.89 17.74 16.54
CA THR A 109 -16.97 17.29 15.62
C THR A 109 -17.71 16.08 16.14
N GLY A 110 -17.09 15.24 16.99
CA GLY A 110 -17.63 13.94 17.37
C GLY A 110 -17.67 12.92 16.21
N ALA A 111 -17.13 13.28 15.05
CA ALA A 111 -17.10 12.43 13.86
C ALA A 111 -15.93 11.45 13.90
N GLU A 112 -16.12 10.30 13.25
CA GLU A 112 -15.05 9.35 12.98
C GLU A 112 -13.93 10.03 12.17
N GLN A 113 -12.69 9.73 12.55
CA GLN A 113 -11.49 10.26 11.92
C GLN A 113 -10.79 9.17 11.11
N HIS A 114 -10.21 9.57 9.98
CA HIS A 114 -9.45 8.69 9.09
C HIS A 114 -8.07 9.28 8.79
N LEU A 115 -7.07 8.40 8.67
CA LEU A 115 -5.76 8.79 8.20
C LEU A 115 -5.81 9.07 6.70
N THR A 116 -5.35 10.25 6.30
CA THR A 116 -5.15 10.63 4.90
C THR A 116 -3.68 10.45 4.55
N VAL A 117 -3.41 9.71 3.48
CA VAL A 117 -2.07 9.52 2.93
C VAL A 117 -1.91 10.40 1.70
N ILE A 118 -0.93 11.29 1.74
CA ILE A 118 -0.62 12.20 0.63
C ILE A 118 0.66 11.71 -0.02
N ALA A 119 0.57 11.29 -1.28
CA ALA A 119 1.73 10.93 -2.07
C ALA A 119 2.40 12.19 -2.63
N MET A 120 3.72 12.28 -2.44
CA MET A 120 4.54 13.40 -2.89
C MET A 120 5.50 12.97 -4.00
N GLY A 121 6.30 13.90 -4.49
CA GLY A 121 7.34 13.64 -5.48
C GLY A 121 6.82 12.93 -6.73
N LYS A 122 7.50 11.87 -7.16
CA LYS A 122 7.11 11.11 -8.36
C LYS A 122 5.77 10.40 -8.23
N ALA A 123 5.42 9.94 -7.02
CA ALA A 123 4.13 9.32 -6.78
C ALA A 123 2.99 10.32 -6.97
N GLY A 124 3.11 11.51 -6.37
CA GLY A 124 2.12 12.60 -6.52
C GLY A 124 2.00 13.14 -7.94
N GLY A 125 3.09 13.09 -8.72
CA GLY A 125 3.10 13.49 -10.14
C GLY A 125 2.68 12.40 -11.13
N TYR A 126 2.32 11.21 -10.67
CA TYR A 126 2.06 10.03 -11.54
C TYR A 126 3.26 9.62 -12.40
N GLU A 127 4.46 9.77 -11.84
CA GLU A 127 5.74 9.56 -12.54
C GLU A 127 6.62 8.48 -11.88
N LEU A 128 6.03 7.58 -11.08
CA LEU A 128 6.78 6.48 -10.47
C LEU A 128 7.41 5.59 -11.53
N ASN A 129 8.67 5.21 -11.29
CA ASN A 129 9.34 4.16 -12.06
C ASN A 129 9.53 2.90 -11.19
N VAL A 130 10.04 1.84 -11.79
CA VAL A 130 10.20 0.51 -11.15
C VAL A 130 11.06 0.49 -9.88
N SER A 131 11.92 1.49 -9.70
CA SER A 131 12.86 1.61 -8.58
C SER A 131 12.61 2.84 -7.69
N SER A 132 11.52 3.58 -7.92
CA SER A 132 11.18 4.75 -7.11
C SER A 132 10.76 4.36 -5.70
N ASP A 133 11.14 5.21 -4.75
CA ASP A 133 10.60 5.21 -3.40
C ASP A 133 9.23 5.91 -3.39
N LEU A 134 8.46 5.66 -2.36
CA LEU A 134 7.23 6.37 -2.06
C LEU A 134 7.52 7.46 -1.02
N ASP A 135 7.40 8.70 -1.43
CA ASP A 135 7.43 9.87 -0.54
C ASP A 135 6.02 10.10 -0.02
N LEU A 136 5.78 9.83 1.27
CA LEU A 136 4.44 9.90 1.86
C LEU A 136 4.39 10.89 3.01
N ILE A 137 3.27 11.63 3.10
CA ILE A 137 2.89 12.45 4.25
C ILE A 137 1.58 11.89 4.81
N PHE A 138 1.51 11.75 6.14
CA PHE A 138 0.33 11.33 6.86
C PHE A 138 -0.32 12.50 7.57
N THR A 139 -1.63 12.63 7.44
CA THR A 139 -2.41 13.64 8.14
C THR A 139 -3.77 13.10 8.54
N TYR A 140 -4.39 13.70 9.53
CA TYR A 140 -5.77 13.43 9.93
C TYR A 140 -6.44 14.73 10.36
N PRO A 141 -7.79 14.85 10.21
CA PRO A 141 -8.46 16.14 10.33
C PRO A 141 -8.45 16.72 11.74
N GLU A 142 -8.57 15.89 12.79
CA GLU A 142 -8.84 16.40 14.12
C GLU A 142 -8.24 15.52 15.24
N SER A 143 -7.71 16.18 16.26
CA SER A 143 -7.32 15.52 17.50
C SER A 143 -8.55 14.98 18.24
N GLY A 144 -8.35 13.97 19.08
CA GLY A 144 -9.40 13.34 19.87
C GLY A 144 -8.91 12.01 20.41
N ASP A 145 -9.84 11.14 20.76
CA ASP A 145 -9.54 9.87 21.37
C ASP A 145 -10.40 8.76 20.76
N THR A 146 -9.94 7.50 20.85
CA THR A 146 -10.73 6.34 20.41
C THR A 146 -11.82 6.01 21.43
N ASN A 147 -12.95 5.48 20.97
CA ASN A 147 -14.12 5.18 21.81
C ASN A 147 -14.16 3.73 22.37
N GLY A 148 -13.05 3.01 22.29
CA GLY A 148 -13.00 1.62 22.75
C GLY A 148 -12.58 1.47 24.22
N LYS A 149 -12.61 0.23 24.73
CA LYS A 149 -12.21 -0.07 26.14
C LYS A 149 -10.74 0.23 26.43
N ARG A 150 -9.88 0.25 25.40
CA ARG A 150 -8.45 0.57 25.49
C ARG A 150 -8.21 1.91 24.77
N GLU A 151 -8.79 2.96 25.33
CA GLU A 151 -8.72 4.30 24.76
C GLU A 151 -7.29 4.72 24.43
N ARG A 152 -7.12 5.38 23.28
CA ARG A 152 -5.88 5.97 22.79
C ARG A 152 -6.18 7.32 22.16
N SER A 153 -5.23 8.24 22.23
CA SER A 153 -5.35 9.47 21.45
C SER A 153 -5.34 9.18 19.95
N ASN A 154 -6.01 10.02 19.15
CA ASN A 154 -5.99 9.92 17.69
C ASN A 154 -4.55 9.94 17.16
N GLN A 155 -3.65 10.71 17.79
CA GLN A 155 -2.23 10.73 17.45
C GLN A 155 -1.57 9.35 17.63
N GLU A 156 -1.74 8.70 18.78
CA GLU A 156 -1.20 7.36 19.03
C GLU A 156 -1.79 6.33 18.07
N PHE A 157 -3.12 6.43 17.82
CA PHE A 157 -3.83 5.53 16.93
C PHE A 157 -3.27 5.64 15.51
N PHE A 158 -3.22 6.86 14.93
CA PHE A 158 -2.77 7.06 13.56
C PHE A 158 -1.26 6.86 13.39
N THR A 159 -0.46 7.11 14.43
CA THR A 159 0.96 6.73 14.42
C THR A 159 1.12 5.21 14.23
N LYS A 160 0.33 4.40 14.95
CA LYS A 160 0.36 2.94 14.80
C LYS A 160 -0.15 2.49 13.43
N VAL A 161 -1.20 3.11 12.91
CA VAL A 161 -1.73 2.83 11.56
C VAL A 161 -0.65 3.12 10.50
N GLY A 162 -0.01 4.28 10.58
CA GLY A 162 1.07 4.66 9.65
C GLY A 162 2.29 3.72 9.73
N GLN A 163 2.73 3.37 10.93
CA GLN A 163 3.83 2.41 11.13
C GLN A 163 3.51 1.04 10.54
N LYS A 164 2.28 0.54 10.72
CA LYS A 164 1.85 -0.73 10.14
C LYS A 164 1.78 -0.67 8.62
N LEU A 165 1.25 0.41 8.05
CA LEU A 165 1.24 0.65 6.61
C LEU A 165 2.67 0.60 6.03
N ILE A 166 3.61 1.33 6.66
CA ILE A 166 5.02 1.35 6.24
C ILE A 166 5.62 -0.06 6.29
N ALA A 167 5.38 -0.81 7.35
CA ALA A 167 5.88 -2.17 7.50
C ALA A 167 5.31 -3.11 6.42
N LEU A 168 3.99 -3.07 6.15
CA LEU A 168 3.34 -3.88 5.12
C LEU A 168 3.95 -3.63 3.74
N LEU A 169 4.26 -2.37 3.39
CA LEU A 169 4.85 -2.00 2.11
C LEU A 169 6.37 -2.21 2.08
N GLY A 170 7.05 -1.84 3.17
CA GLY A 170 8.49 -1.64 3.21
C GLY A 170 9.32 -2.82 3.70
N ASP A 171 8.77 -3.74 4.48
CA ASP A 171 9.54 -4.85 5.03
C ASP A 171 10.01 -5.81 3.94
N ILE A 172 11.29 -6.19 4.02
CA ILE A 172 11.88 -7.17 3.11
C ILE A 172 11.60 -8.58 3.65
N THR A 173 10.92 -9.38 2.84
CA THR A 173 10.59 -10.78 3.15
C THR A 173 11.19 -11.73 2.12
N ALA A 174 10.96 -13.04 2.27
CA ALA A 174 11.32 -14.04 1.25
C ALA A 174 10.64 -13.75 -0.10
N ASP A 175 9.49 -13.08 -0.10
CA ASP A 175 8.76 -12.67 -1.31
C ASP A 175 9.19 -11.28 -1.83
N GLY A 176 10.19 -10.64 -1.22
CA GLY A 176 10.69 -9.31 -1.56
C GLY A 176 10.00 -8.20 -0.77
N GLN A 177 9.92 -7.03 -1.37
CA GLN A 177 9.37 -5.78 -0.83
C GLN A 177 8.33 -5.23 -1.80
N VAL A 178 7.30 -4.54 -1.29
CA VAL A 178 6.33 -3.86 -2.17
C VAL A 178 6.89 -2.52 -2.64
N PHE A 179 7.16 -1.60 -1.72
CA PHE A 179 7.82 -0.32 -1.99
C PHE A 179 8.67 0.08 -0.79
N ARG A 180 9.79 0.74 -1.05
CA ARG A 180 10.49 1.50 -0.03
C ARG A 180 9.71 2.79 0.24
N VAL A 181 9.39 3.07 1.51
CA VAL A 181 8.66 4.27 1.92
C VAL A 181 9.65 5.25 2.54
N ASP A 182 9.64 6.48 2.05
CA ASP A 182 10.44 7.59 2.59
C ASP A 182 9.52 8.56 3.35
N MET A 183 9.83 8.77 4.64
CA MET A 183 9.09 9.64 5.54
C MET A 183 9.86 10.92 5.91
N ARG A 184 10.96 11.23 5.20
CA ARG A 184 11.80 12.40 5.51
C ARG A 184 11.16 13.75 5.18
N LEU A 185 10.06 13.76 4.44
CA LEU A 185 9.29 14.98 4.09
C LEU A 185 8.33 15.41 5.20
N ARG A 186 8.71 15.22 6.48
CA ARG A 186 7.90 15.71 7.60
C ARG A 186 8.00 17.25 7.68
N PRO A 187 6.90 17.97 7.98
CA PRO A 187 6.92 19.43 8.08
C PRO A 187 8.00 19.96 9.05
N ASP A 188 8.26 19.21 10.14
CA ASP A 188 9.22 19.57 11.19
C ASP A 188 10.49 18.71 11.19
N GLY A 189 10.81 18.03 10.09
CA GLY A 189 11.96 17.14 9.96
C GLY A 189 11.93 15.99 10.98
N ASP A 190 13.10 15.67 11.58
CA ASP A 190 13.20 14.57 12.56
C ASP A 190 12.51 14.86 13.89
N SER A 191 12.05 16.09 14.16
CA SER A 191 11.32 16.50 15.34
C SER A 191 9.80 16.43 15.18
N GLY A 192 9.30 16.19 13.98
CA GLY A 192 7.88 15.97 13.71
C GLY A 192 7.39 14.60 14.21
N ALA A 193 6.20 14.58 14.82
CA ALA A 193 5.56 13.35 15.32
C ALA A 193 5.09 12.45 14.17
#